data_c45100eae4d9b0b5df09f592cc2077ea
#
_entry.id   c45100eae4d9b0b5df09f592cc2077ea
#
_cell.length_a   1.000
_cell.length_b   1.000
_cell.length_c   1.000
_cell.angle_alpha   90.00
_cell.angle_beta   90.00
_cell.angle_gamma   90.00
#
_symmetry.space_group_name_H-M   'P 1'
#
loop_
_entity.id
_entity.type
_entity.pdbx_description
1 polymer ?
#
loop_
_entity_poly.entity_id
_entity_poly.type
_entity_poly.pdbx_seq_one_letter_code
_entity_poly.pdbx_strand_id
1 'polypeptide(L)'
;MNQQQKPSKILLIGDGCYDEYCYGVVNRLNPEAPVPVLDWDTTVRKLGMAGNVLQNFQALGVDCHYDILYKETKKRYIDSKTGQQIVRVDVPLIEEEHDEHRLHNFSDYDAVVFSDYNKGYVSTFAIQSILESYNGPVFIDTKKQDLKLFNKAFVKINQYEYENRTSDADNMIVTFGSEKVVYKDKLYLPPKVDA
;
A
#
# COMPACT_ATOMS: atom_id res chain seq x y z
N MET A 1 -27.84 26.17 4.52
CA MET A 1 -26.45 26.65 4.38
C MET A 1 -25.57 25.41 4.38
N ASN A 2 -25.11 24.95 3.22
CA ASN A 2 -24.13 23.86 3.15
C ASN A 2 -22.82 24.44 3.70
N GLN A 3 -22.42 24.03 4.89
CA GLN A 3 -21.06 24.19 5.33
C GLN A 3 -20.21 23.34 4.37
N GLN A 4 -19.49 23.98 3.46
CA GLN A 4 -18.41 23.30 2.74
C GLN A 4 -17.43 22.82 3.81
N GLN A 5 -17.44 21.52 4.10
CA GLN A 5 -16.44 20.91 4.95
C GLN A 5 -15.07 21.20 4.32
N LYS A 6 -14.18 21.84 5.08
CA LYS A 6 -12.79 22.02 4.66
C LYS A 6 -12.26 20.63 4.31
N PRO A 7 -11.60 20.44 3.15
CA PRO A 7 -11.03 19.15 2.82
C PRO A 7 -10.07 18.71 3.92
N SER A 8 -10.22 17.48 4.38
CA SER A 8 -9.34 16.89 5.40
C SER A 8 -7.91 16.87 4.88
N LYS A 9 -6.97 17.33 5.70
CA LYS A 9 -5.55 17.33 5.40
C LYS A 9 -4.90 16.10 6.02
N ILE A 10 -4.43 15.18 5.20
CA ILE A 10 -3.87 13.88 5.61
C ILE A 10 -2.36 13.85 5.34
N LEU A 11 -1.61 13.24 6.24
CA LEU A 11 -0.24 12.84 6.00
C LEU A 11 -0.18 11.33 5.76
N LEU A 12 0.31 10.93 4.60
CA LEU A 12 0.57 9.52 4.24
C LEU A 12 2.07 9.24 4.33
N ILE A 13 2.44 8.26 5.13
CA ILE A 13 3.82 7.78 5.26
C ILE A 13 3.86 6.31 4.85
N GLY A 14 4.80 5.91 3.98
CA GLY A 14 4.78 4.49 3.60
C GLY A 14 5.87 3.99 2.67
N ASP A 15 5.91 2.66 2.54
CA ASP A 15 6.73 1.97 1.56
C ASP A 15 6.08 2.09 0.17
N GLY A 16 6.84 2.54 -0.83
CA GLY A 16 6.42 2.65 -2.22
C GLY A 16 7.09 1.61 -3.12
N CYS A 17 6.45 1.33 -4.24
CA CYS A 17 7.07 0.66 -5.37
C CYS A 17 6.53 1.21 -6.68
N TYR A 18 7.24 0.95 -7.77
CA TYR A 18 6.68 1.11 -9.11
C TYR A 18 6.18 -0.23 -9.61
N ASP A 19 4.95 -0.27 -10.11
CA ASP A 19 4.40 -1.41 -10.83
C ASP A 19 4.53 -1.15 -12.34
N GLU A 20 5.42 -1.89 -13.02
CA GLU A 20 5.59 -1.84 -14.47
C GLU A 20 4.93 -3.05 -15.12
N TYR A 21 4.06 -2.77 -16.07
CA TYR A 21 3.37 -3.75 -16.89
C TYR A 21 3.99 -3.71 -18.28
N CYS A 22 4.88 -4.69 -18.55
CA CYS A 22 5.61 -4.84 -19.80
C CYS A 22 4.80 -5.72 -20.73
N TYR A 23 4.14 -5.13 -21.70
CA TYR A 23 3.31 -5.84 -22.68
C TYR A 23 4.12 -6.22 -23.92
N GLY A 24 3.81 -7.38 -24.48
CA GLY A 24 4.40 -7.86 -25.70
C GLY A 24 3.66 -9.11 -26.19
N VAL A 25 4.17 -9.76 -27.21
CA VAL A 25 3.54 -10.94 -27.82
C VAL A 25 4.44 -12.14 -27.68
N VAL A 26 3.90 -13.27 -27.23
CA VAL A 26 4.58 -14.56 -27.18
C VAL A 26 4.14 -15.40 -28.38
N ASN A 27 5.05 -15.54 -29.38
CA ASN A 27 4.78 -16.32 -30.58
C ASN A 27 5.61 -17.62 -30.67
N ARG A 28 6.68 -17.73 -29.88
CA ARG A 28 7.64 -18.84 -29.97
C ARG A 28 8.32 -19.13 -28.64
N LEU A 29 8.85 -20.31 -28.52
CA LEU A 29 9.80 -20.67 -27.47
C LEU A 29 11.23 -20.34 -27.90
N ASN A 30 12.07 -20.10 -26.88
CA ASN A 30 13.50 -19.92 -27.09
C ASN A 30 14.11 -21.27 -27.56
N PRO A 31 14.94 -21.30 -28.64
CA PRO A 31 15.60 -22.52 -29.07
C PRO A 31 16.65 -23.06 -28.08
N GLU A 32 17.18 -22.20 -27.20
CA GLU A 32 18.22 -22.59 -26.24
C GLU A 32 17.62 -23.13 -24.92
N ALA A 33 16.36 -22.83 -24.61
CA ALA A 33 15.68 -23.27 -23.39
C ALA A 33 14.16 -23.25 -23.59
N PRO A 34 13.38 -24.12 -22.90
CA PRO A 34 11.94 -24.20 -23.06
C PRO A 34 11.21 -23.05 -22.34
N VAL A 35 11.57 -21.82 -22.67
CA VAL A 35 10.97 -20.59 -22.12
C VAL A 35 10.36 -19.75 -23.24
N PRO A 36 9.26 -19.01 -22.97
CA PRO A 36 8.67 -18.12 -23.95
C PRO A 36 9.60 -16.95 -24.29
N VAL A 37 9.57 -16.52 -25.55
CA VAL A 37 10.17 -15.26 -25.99
C VAL A 37 9.06 -14.23 -26.11
N LEU A 38 9.16 -13.17 -25.30
CA LEU A 38 8.26 -12.03 -25.36
C LEU A 38 8.84 -10.99 -26.31
N ASP A 39 8.20 -10.80 -27.45
CA ASP A 39 8.49 -9.69 -28.36
C ASP A 39 7.84 -8.43 -27.74
N TRP A 40 8.67 -7.61 -27.07
CA TRP A 40 8.22 -6.44 -26.29
C TRP A 40 7.61 -5.37 -27.18
N ASP A 41 6.53 -4.73 -26.70
CA ASP A 41 5.80 -3.66 -27.37
C ASP A 41 5.82 -2.37 -26.55
N THR A 42 5.24 -2.40 -25.33
CA THR A 42 5.11 -1.20 -24.51
C THR A 42 5.22 -1.50 -23.02
N THR A 43 5.45 -0.45 -22.24
CA THR A 43 5.46 -0.54 -20.77
C THR A 43 4.58 0.56 -20.16
N VAL A 44 3.68 0.17 -19.29
CA VAL A 44 2.85 1.08 -18.47
C VAL A 44 3.35 1.04 -17.05
N ARG A 45 3.76 2.20 -16.50
CA ARG A 45 4.18 2.34 -15.10
C ARG A 45 3.04 2.93 -14.26
N LYS A 46 2.83 2.35 -13.08
CA LYS A 46 1.89 2.83 -12.07
C LYS A 46 2.59 2.92 -10.71
N LEU A 47 2.03 3.76 -9.83
CA LEU A 47 2.47 3.79 -8.43
C LEU A 47 1.84 2.60 -7.70
N GLY A 48 2.66 1.86 -6.97
CA GLY A 48 2.22 0.72 -6.14
C GLY A 48 2.40 0.99 -4.65
N MET A 49 1.89 0.08 -3.80
CA MET A 49 1.96 0.18 -2.33
C MET A 49 1.40 1.53 -1.83
N ALA A 50 2.14 2.29 -1.00
CA ALA A 50 1.73 3.60 -0.52
C ALA A 50 1.42 4.59 -1.66
N GLY A 51 2.12 4.46 -2.80
CA GLY A 51 1.83 5.28 -3.98
C GLY A 51 0.43 5.05 -4.56
N ASN A 52 -0.10 3.84 -4.51
CA ASN A 52 -1.49 3.56 -4.88
C ASN A 52 -2.48 4.17 -3.87
N VAL A 53 -2.15 4.16 -2.57
CA VAL A 53 -2.97 4.83 -1.54
C VAL A 53 -3.04 6.33 -1.80
N LEU A 54 -1.90 6.96 -2.16
CA LEU A 54 -1.85 8.36 -2.54
C LEU A 54 -2.78 8.66 -3.73
N GLN A 55 -2.75 7.85 -4.78
CA GLN A 55 -3.63 8.02 -5.94
C GLN A 55 -5.11 7.92 -5.56
N ASN A 56 -5.47 7.02 -4.65
CA ASN A 56 -6.84 6.92 -4.15
C ASN A 56 -7.27 8.16 -3.37
N PHE A 57 -6.43 8.72 -2.51
CA PHE A 57 -6.73 9.99 -1.82
C PHE A 57 -6.90 11.14 -2.79
N GLN A 58 -6.04 11.24 -3.81
CA GLN A 58 -6.15 12.25 -4.85
C GLN A 58 -7.46 12.13 -5.64
N ALA A 59 -7.86 10.89 -6.00
CA ALA A 59 -9.12 10.63 -6.71
C ALA A 59 -10.36 10.99 -5.88
N LEU A 60 -10.27 10.90 -4.55
CA LEU A 60 -11.31 11.32 -3.61
C LEU A 60 -11.30 12.82 -3.31
N GLY A 61 -10.36 13.59 -3.86
CA GLY A 61 -10.24 15.03 -3.62
C GLY A 61 -9.73 15.37 -2.21
N VAL A 62 -9.03 14.44 -1.55
CA VAL A 62 -8.43 14.63 -0.23
C VAL A 62 -7.10 15.37 -0.38
N ASP A 63 -6.87 16.40 0.46
CA ASP A 63 -5.57 17.08 0.56
C ASP A 63 -4.58 16.14 1.27
N CYS A 64 -3.79 15.40 0.47
CA CYS A 64 -2.86 14.39 0.96
C CYS A 64 -1.41 14.83 0.73
N HIS A 65 -0.72 15.15 1.82
CA HIS A 65 0.72 15.26 1.85
C HIS A 65 1.30 13.86 2.05
N TYR A 66 2.47 13.61 1.51
CA TYR A 66 3.04 12.26 1.56
C TYR A 66 4.55 12.25 1.77
N ASP A 67 4.99 11.19 2.44
CA ASP A 67 6.37 10.81 2.66
C ASP A 67 6.50 9.32 2.32
N ILE A 68 6.91 9.03 1.08
CA ILE A 68 6.91 7.68 0.51
C ILE A 68 8.30 7.38 -0.04
N LEU A 69 8.91 6.29 0.45
CA LEU A 69 10.16 5.79 -0.11
C LEU A 69 9.89 4.65 -1.09
N TYR A 70 10.31 4.85 -2.35
CA TYR A 70 10.21 3.85 -3.40
C TYR A 70 11.49 3.01 -3.45
N LYS A 71 11.40 1.71 -3.07
CA LYS A 71 12.55 0.81 -2.94
C LYS A 71 12.68 -0.24 -4.04
N GLU A 72 11.63 -0.46 -4.82
CA GLU A 72 11.62 -1.50 -5.85
C GLU A 72 10.71 -1.15 -7.02
N THR A 73 11.02 -1.75 -8.17
CA THR A 73 10.13 -1.81 -9.33
C THR A 73 9.70 -3.26 -9.54
N LYS A 74 8.39 -3.51 -9.60
CA LYS A 74 7.80 -4.82 -9.91
C LYS A 74 7.43 -4.87 -11.37
N LYS A 75 8.26 -5.53 -12.18
CA LYS A 75 8.04 -5.67 -13.62
C LYS A 75 7.24 -6.94 -13.90
N ARG A 76 6.04 -6.79 -14.49
CA ARG A 76 5.18 -7.89 -14.91
C ARG A 76 5.20 -7.97 -16.42
N TYR A 77 5.70 -9.08 -16.95
CA TYR A 77 5.73 -9.34 -18.37
C TYR A 77 4.45 -10.07 -18.76
N ILE A 78 3.69 -9.50 -19.70
CA ILE A 78 2.32 -9.92 -20.03
C ILE A 78 2.21 -10.15 -21.52
N ASP A 79 1.71 -11.34 -21.90
CA ASP A 79 1.33 -11.60 -23.28
C ASP A 79 0.05 -10.83 -23.63
N SER A 80 0.16 -9.89 -24.57
CA SER A 80 -0.95 -9.01 -24.99
C SER A 80 -2.10 -9.77 -25.67
N LYS A 81 -1.85 -10.97 -26.22
CA LYS A 81 -2.89 -11.78 -26.88
C LYS A 81 -3.80 -12.47 -25.89
N THR A 82 -3.24 -12.98 -24.81
CA THR A 82 -3.96 -13.81 -23.83
C THR A 82 -4.26 -13.06 -22.52
N GLY A 83 -3.57 -11.95 -22.28
CA GLY A 83 -3.59 -11.26 -20.99
C GLY A 83 -2.82 -12.01 -19.89
N GLN A 84 -2.15 -13.12 -20.21
CA GLN A 84 -1.45 -13.93 -19.22
C GLN A 84 -0.16 -13.27 -18.78
N GLN A 85 0.05 -13.20 -17.47
CA GLN A 85 1.35 -12.82 -16.91
C GLN A 85 2.33 -14.01 -17.05
N ILE A 86 3.43 -13.79 -17.74
CA ILE A 86 4.47 -14.80 -17.99
C ILE A 86 5.42 -14.91 -16.82
N VAL A 87 5.90 -13.75 -16.34
CA VAL A 87 6.84 -13.68 -15.22
C VAL A 87 6.73 -12.31 -14.53
N ARG A 88 7.09 -12.26 -13.25
CA ARG A 88 7.34 -11.01 -12.52
C ARG A 88 8.80 -10.96 -12.10
N VAL A 89 9.43 -9.83 -12.31
CA VAL A 89 10.78 -9.54 -11.87
C VAL A 89 10.74 -8.36 -10.92
N ASP A 90 11.19 -8.56 -9.69
CA ASP A 90 11.28 -7.51 -8.68
C ASP A 90 12.71 -6.94 -8.72
N VAL A 91 12.82 -5.68 -9.15
CA VAL A 91 14.09 -4.98 -9.32
C VAL A 91 14.25 -3.97 -8.19
N PRO A 92 15.24 -4.12 -7.31
CA PRO A 92 15.51 -3.11 -6.30
C PRO A 92 15.93 -1.79 -6.96
N LEU A 93 15.46 -0.68 -6.42
CA LEU A 93 15.98 0.64 -6.76
C LEU A 93 17.25 0.88 -5.95
N ILE A 94 18.27 1.46 -6.58
CA ILE A 94 19.44 1.98 -5.89
C ILE A 94 18.93 3.17 -5.08
N GLU A 95 19.11 3.14 -3.76
CA GLU A 95 18.68 4.23 -2.88
C GLU A 95 19.44 5.50 -3.29
N GLU A 96 18.71 6.48 -3.85
CA GLU A 96 19.16 7.86 -3.80
C GLU A 96 19.08 8.29 -2.32
N GLU A 97 20.05 9.06 -1.84
CA GLU A 97 20.06 9.59 -0.47
C GLU A 97 18.68 10.22 -0.19
N HIS A 98 17.87 9.50 0.57
CA HIS A 98 16.63 10.06 1.09
C HIS A 98 16.98 10.85 2.33
N ASP A 99 16.55 12.10 2.33
CA ASP A 99 16.56 12.92 3.54
C ASP A 99 15.72 12.19 4.59
N GLU A 100 16.39 11.38 5.41
CA GLU A 100 15.76 10.63 6.49
C GLU A 100 15.09 11.65 7.41
N HIS A 101 13.77 11.64 7.42
CA HIS A 101 12.91 12.45 8.27
C HIS A 101 12.72 13.91 7.82
N ARG A 102 11.86 14.12 6.83
CA ARG A 102 11.13 15.39 6.80
C ARG A 102 10.42 15.54 8.15
N LEU A 103 10.90 16.50 8.94
CA LEU A 103 10.25 16.86 10.21
C LEU A 103 8.85 17.39 9.89
N HIS A 104 7.87 16.50 9.89
CA HIS A 104 6.48 16.89 9.74
C HIS A 104 6.00 17.44 11.08
N ASN A 105 5.37 18.60 11.04
CA ASN A 105 4.59 19.05 12.18
C ASN A 105 3.23 18.33 12.11
N PHE A 106 3.09 17.21 12.85
CA PHE A 106 1.89 16.36 12.81
C PHE A 106 0.63 17.10 13.21
N SER A 107 0.71 18.17 14.00
CA SER A 107 -0.44 18.99 14.38
C SER A 107 -1.09 19.73 13.20
N ASP A 108 -0.44 19.82 12.06
CA ASP A 108 -0.96 20.45 10.84
C ASP A 108 -1.92 19.53 10.06
N TYR A 109 -2.05 18.27 10.49
CA TYR A 109 -2.84 17.24 9.80
C TYR A 109 -4.05 16.80 10.62
N ASP A 110 -5.15 16.51 9.94
CA ASP A 110 -6.37 15.99 10.54
C ASP A 110 -6.28 14.47 10.80
N ALA A 111 -5.39 13.77 10.06
CA ALA A 111 -5.09 12.36 10.27
C ALA A 111 -3.69 12.00 9.75
N VAL A 112 -3.11 10.93 10.31
CA VAL A 112 -1.88 10.31 9.80
C VAL A 112 -2.20 8.88 9.34
N VAL A 113 -1.70 8.51 8.17
CA VAL A 113 -1.90 7.18 7.57
C VAL A 113 -0.54 6.55 7.30
N PHE A 114 -0.34 5.34 7.80
CA PHE A 114 0.80 4.51 7.48
C PHE A 114 0.40 3.41 6.50
N SER A 115 1.16 3.29 5.40
CA SER A 115 1.07 2.18 4.45
C SER A 115 2.38 1.40 4.51
N ASP A 116 2.43 0.43 5.43
CA ASP A 116 3.63 -0.29 5.83
C ASP A 116 3.66 -1.69 5.22
N TYR A 117 4.46 -1.84 4.17
CA TYR A 117 4.72 -3.13 3.53
C TYR A 117 5.91 -3.87 4.12
N ASN A 118 6.41 -3.42 5.28
CA ASN A 118 7.56 -3.99 5.98
C ASN A 118 8.82 -4.04 5.10
N LYS A 119 9.02 -3.01 4.27
CA LYS A 119 10.20 -2.84 3.42
C LYS A 119 11.30 -2.00 4.09
N GLY A 120 11.09 -1.64 5.36
CA GLY A 120 12.08 -1.00 6.22
C GLY A 120 12.06 0.52 6.26
N TYR A 121 11.22 1.21 5.47
CA TYR A 121 11.07 2.66 5.60
C TYR A 121 10.22 3.01 6.83
N VAL A 122 9.09 2.36 7.00
CA VAL A 122 8.21 2.58 8.16
C VAL A 122 8.68 1.73 9.33
N SER A 123 9.48 2.29 10.23
CA SER A 123 9.94 1.58 11.43
C SER A 123 8.85 1.55 12.52
N THR A 124 8.87 0.51 13.36
CA THR A 124 7.99 0.43 14.53
C THR A 124 8.19 1.61 15.46
N PHE A 125 9.44 2.03 15.65
CA PHE A 125 9.78 3.17 16.50
C PHE A 125 9.17 4.48 15.98
N ALA A 126 9.22 4.73 14.67
CA ALA A 126 8.62 5.91 14.06
C ALA A 126 7.10 5.96 14.29
N ILE A 127 6.41 4.82 14.09
CA ILE A 127 4.97 4.72 14.37
C ILE A 127 4.69 5.03 15.85
N GLN A 128 5.42 4.40 16.78
CA GLN A 128 5.21 4.59 18.22
C GLN A 128 5.46 6.04 18.65
N SER A 129 6.52 6.70 18.17
CA SER A 129 6.80 8.10 18.44
C SER A 129 5.64 9.02 18.01
N ILE A 130 5.03 8.72 16.87
CA ILE A 130 3.87 9.49 16.39
C ILE A 130 2.64 9.19 17.27
N LEU A 131 2.40 7.95 17.64
CA LEU A 131 1.28 7.57 18.53
C LEU A 131 1.40 8.18 19.94
N GLU A 132 2.61 8.53 20.36
CA GLU A 132 2.86 9.20 21.65
C GLU A 132 2.66 10.72 21.58
N SER A 133 3.04 11.33 20.47
CA SER A 133 3.09 12.80 20.32
C SER A 133 1.90 13.39 19.58
N TYR A 134 1.20 12.61 18.74
CA TYR A 134 0.07 13.08 17.94
C TYR A 134 -1.27 12.64 18.56
N ASN A 135 -2.18 13.61 18.75
CA ASN A 135 -3.48 13.35 19.36
C ASN A 135 -4.62 13.09 18.37
N GLY A 136 -4.36 13.24 17.08
CA GLY A 136 -5.35 12.96 16.02
C GLY A 136 -5.44 11.46 15.68
N PRO A 137 -6.35 11.08 14.80
CA PRO A 137 -6.52 9.70 14.37
C PRO A 137 -5.32 9.22 13.54
N VAL A 138 -4.83 8.02 13.88
CA VAL A 138 -3.77 7.33 13.14
C VAL A 138 -4.33 6.03 12.57
N PHE A 139 -4.12 5.81 11.27
CA PHE A 139 -4.50 4.60 10.55
C PHE A 139 -3.24 3.88 10.07
N ILE A 140 -3.18 2.57 10.24
CA ILE A 140 -2.02 1.76 9.88
C ILE A 140 -2.49 0.56 9.06
N ASP A 141 -2.08 0.46 7.79
CA ASP A 141 -2.12 -0.77 7.01
C ASP A 141 -0.72 -1.37 7.07
N THR A 142 -0.56 -2.51 7.76
CA THR A 142 0.78 -3.05 8.07
C THR A 142 0.88 -4.54 7.83
N LYS A 143 2.10 -4.98 7.54
CA LYS A 143 2.50 -6.40 7.48
C LYS A 143 3.30 -6.85 8.71
N LYS A 144 3.42 -5.99 9.72
CA LYS A 144 4.00 -6.35 11.01
C LYS A 144 3.06 -7.26 11.79
N GLN A 145 3.63 -8.14 12.60
CA GLN A 145 2.87 -9.19 13.32
C GLN A 145 2.52 -8.82 14.77
N ASP A 146 3.34 -8.02 15.43
CA ASP A 146 3.10 -7.59 16.82
C ASP A 146 2.27 -6.30 16.84
N LEU A 147 0.95 -6.47 16.78
CA LEU A 147 0.00 -5.36 16.58
C LEU A 147 -0.32 -4.60 17.87
N LYS A 148 -0.10 -5.18 19.05
CA LYS A 148 -0.33 -4.49 20.33
C LYS A 148 0.54 -3.23 20.48
N LEU A 149 1.65 -3.15 19.75
CA LEU A 149 2.50 -1.97 19.69
C LEU A 149 1.81 -0.74 19.11
N PHE A 150 0.64 -0.93 18.48
CA PHE A 150 -0.13 0.09 17.77
C PHE A 150 -1.53 0.31 18.37
N ASN A 151 -1.75 -0.01 19.65
CA ASN A 151 -3.07 0.02 20.30
C ASN A 151 -3.83 1.36 20.20
N LYS A 152 -3.13 2.49 20.07
CA LYS A 152 -3.77 3.80 19.91
C LYS A 152 -4.26 4.08 18.46
N ALA A 153 -3.88 3.25 17.49
CA ALA A 153 -4.23 3.41 16.09
C ALA A 153 -5.39 2.52 15.66
N PHE A 154 -5.98 2.85 14.50
CA PHE A 154 -6.80 1.93 13.73
C PHE A 154 -5.89 1.06 12.87
N VAL A 155 -5.78 -0.22 13.16
CA VAL A 155 -4.88 -1.15 12.47
C VAL A 155 -5.69 -1.98 11.49
N LYS A 156 -5.45 -1.77 10.19
CA LYS A 156 -6.06 -2.57 9.12
C LYS A 156 -5.08 -3.66 8.69
N ILE A 157 -5.57 -4.88 8.60
CA ILE A 157 -4.85 -6.05 8.13
C ILE A 157 -5.78 -6.90 7.26
N ASN A 158 -5.20 -7.77 6.42
CA ASN A 158 -5.96 -8.76 5.66
C ASN A 158 -6.04 -10.09 6.41
N GLN A 159 -6.76 -11.06 5.84
CA GLN A 159 -6.92 -12.39 6.44
C GLN A 159 -5.58 -13.08 6.71
N TYR A 160 -4.66 -13.08 5.75
CA TYR A 160 -3.36 -13.72 5.91
C TYR A 160 -2.54 -13.10 7.06
N GLU A 161 -2.52 -11.78 7.15
CA GLU A 161 -1.87 -11.04 8.23
C GLU A 161 -2.54 -11.32 9.57
N TYR A 162 -3.87 -11.43 9.58
CA TYR A 162 -4.64 -11.79 10.77
C TYR A 162 -4.30 -13.18 11.29
N GLU A 163 -4.15 -14.17 10.42
CA GLU A 163 -3.81 -15.56 10.78
C GLU A 163 -2.35 -15.70 11.27
N ASN A 164 -1.45 -14.80 10.84
CA ASN A 164 -0.02 -14.85 11.16
C ASN A 164 0.43 -13.81 12.21
N ARG A 165 -0.48 -13.07 12.81
CA ARG A 165 -0.13 -12.09 13.84
C ARG A 165 0.27 -12.76 15.15
N THR A 166 1.12 -12.09 15.92
CA THR A 166 1.57 -12.56 17.24
C THR A 166 0.85 -11.88 18.40
N SER A 167 0.14 -10.77 18.13
CA SER A 167 -0.66 -10.06 19.10
C SER A 167 -1.79 -9.28 18.44
N ASP A 168 -2.76 -8.82 19.22
CA ASP A 168 -3.89 -8.00 18.78
C ASP A 168 -3.71 -6.53 19.15
N ALA A 169 -4.24 -5.64 18.31
CA ALA A 169 -4.46 -4.23 18.63
C ALA A 169 -5.93 -3.99 19.02
N ASP A 170 -6.19 -2.97 19.83
CA ASP A 170 -7.54 -2.67 20.34
C ASP A 170 -8.55 -2.28 19.24
N ASN A 171 -8.06 -1.67 18.16
CA ASN A 171 -8.89 -1.19 17.06
C ASN A 171 -8.48 -1.84 15.72
N MET A 172 -8.67 -3.15 15.60
CA MET A 172 -8.36 -3.88 14.38
C MET A 172 -9.51 -3.84 13.38
N ILE A 173 -9.16 -3.60 12.11
CA ILE A 173 -10.01 -3.73 10.93
C ILE A 173 -9.45 -4.89 10.11
N VAL A 174 -10.17 -6.01 10.02
CA VAL A 174 -9.72 -7.19 9.29
C VAL A 174 -10.52 -7.37 8.01
N THR A 175 -9.83 -7.44 6.86
CA THR A 175 -10.44 -7.63 5.56
C THR A 175 -10.28 -9.09 5.09
N PHE A 176 -11.38 -9.73 4.65
CA PHE A 176 -11.43 -11.09 4.13
C PHE A 176 -11.73 -11.08 2.63
N GLY A 177 -10.84 -10.45 1.86
CA GLY A 177 -10.99 -10.31 0.41
C GLY A 177 -12.33 -9.64 0.02
N SER A 178 -13.09 -10.30 -0.86
CA SER A 178 -14.41 -9.86 -1.29
C SER A 178 -15.57 -10.33 -0.39
N GLU A 179 -15.27 -11.07 0.69
CA GLU A 179 -16.32 -11.70 1.49
C GLU A 179 -16.86 -10.74 2.56
N LYS A 180 -15.99 -10.16 3.37
CA LYS A 180 -16.39 -9.35 4.52
C LYS A 180 -15.27 -8.47 5.05
N VAL A 181 -15.65 -7.47 5.83
CA VAL A 181 -14.76 -6.71 6.72
C VAL A 181 -15.26 -6.86 8.15
N VAL A 182 -14.36 -7.10 9.09
CA VAL A 182 -14.67 -7.19 10.51
C VAL A 182 -14.00 -6.03 11.24
N TYR A 183 -14.77 -5.29 12.03
CA TYR A 183 -14.27 -4.27 12.94
C TYR A 183 -14.98 -4.39 14.29
N LYS A 184 -14.21 -4.68 15.33
CA LYS A 184 -14.74 -5.07 16.65
C LYS A 184 -15.71 -6.25 16.47
N ASP A 185 -16.91 -6.19 17.05
CA ASP A 185 -17.93 -7.23 16.97
C ASP A 185 -18.89 -7.07 15.76
N LYS A 186 -18.57 -6.14 14.84
CA LYS A 186 -19.41 -5.85 13.68
C LYS A 186 -18.82 -6.43 12.40
N LEU A 187 -19.70 -7.03 11.62
CA LEU A 187 -19.40 -7.57 10.30
C LEU A 187 -20.03 -6.65 9.24
N TYR A 188 -19.21 -6.28 8.26
CA TYR A 188 -19.63 -5.47 7.11
C TYR A 188 -19.46 -6.29 5.85
N LEU A 189 -20.52 -6.41 5.06
CA LEU A 189 -20.50 -7.08 3.76
C LEU A 189 -20.18 -6.04 2.68
N PRO A 190 -19.30 -6.35 1.73
CA PRO A 190 -19.07 -5.48 0.58
C PRO A 190 -20.38 -5.39 -0.25
N PRO A 191 -20.60 -4.27 -0.96
CA PRO A 191 -21.71 -4.18 -1.91
C PRO A 191 -21.55 -5.27 -2.97
N LYS A 192 -22.67 -5.92 -3.36
CA LYS A 192 -22.65 -6.83 -4.49
C LYS A 192 -22.37 -6.02 -5.74
N VAL A 193 -21.24 -6.30 -6.38
CA VAL A 193 -20.92 -5.76 -7.70
C VAL A 193 -21.32 -6.84 -8.70
N ASP A 194 -22.27 -6.55 -9.57
CA ASP A 194 -22.58 -7.41 -10.71
C ASP A 194 -21.36 -7.40 -11.64
N ALA A 195 -20.80 -8.59 -11.89
CA ALA A 195 -19.61 -8.81 -12.71
C ALA A 195 -19.95 -8.74 -14.19
#